data_2ae1c54147af2e135ff381664b51f528
#
_entry.id   2ae1c54147af2e135ff381664b51f528
#
_cell.length_a   1.000
_cell.length_b   1.000
_cell.length_c   1.000
_cell.angle_alpha   90.00
_cell.angle_beta   90.00
_cell.angle_gamma   90.00
#
_symmetry.space_group_name_H-M   'P 1'
#
loop_
_entity.id
_entity.type
_entity.pdbx_description
1 polymer ?
#
loop_
_entity_poly.entity_id
_entity_poly.type
_entity_poly.pdbx_seq_one_letter_code
_entity_poly.pdbx_strand_id
1 'polypeptide(L)'
;MGSSLTREEIVNLFAESFKIETEATPNLVYKEGENFDTMIALATRMLDAALANWTDYYTIKGVAQAFRIDVPGLDKPLIGEYDLIVQDGRDACIVDWKTSMSRWPAGKADRDLQATMFSYAYEKQNGTVPLFRFDVITKTKNPGCESHYTSRGFHDFRRFEALANRAQDAINKGVFLPNETSFACNECPYRDRCRQWHLKRWR
;
A
#
# COMPACT_ATOMS: atom_id res chain seq x y z
N MET A 1 3.75 -29.77 3.75
CA MET A 1 3.36 -28.98 4.94
C MET A 1 4.52 -28.05 5.22
N GLY A 2 4.41 -26.74 4.91
CA GLY A 2 5.42 -25.76 5.29
C GLY A 2 5.35 -25.56 6.80
N SER A 3 6.50 -25.59 7.49
CA SER A 3 6.56 -25.21 8.90
C SER A 3 6.17 -23.75 9.03
N SER A 4 5.21 -23.43 9.87
CA SER A 4 4.92 -22.04 10.22
C SER A 4 6.13 -21.48 10.98
N LEU A 5 6.62 -20.30 10.58
CA LEU A 5 7.66 -19.61 11.32
C LEU A 5 7.16 -19.25 12.71
N THR A 6 8.02 -19.38 13.70
CA THR A 6 7.76 -18.88 15.04
C THR A 6 7.82 -17.34 15.05
N ARG A 7 7.20 -16.73 16.06
CA ARG A 7 7.29 -15.27 16.26
C ARG A 7 8.76 -14.79 16.30
N GLU A 8 9.63 -15.52 16.96
CA GLU A 8 11.04 -15.17 17.07
C GLU A 8 11.75 -15.20 15.71
N GLU A 9 11.50 -16.21 14.90
CA GLU A 9 12.03 -16.30 13.53
C GLU A 9 11.54 -15.15 12.66
N ILE A 10 10.27 -14.74 12.76
CA ILE A 10 9.72 -13.59 12.01
C ILE A 10 10.42 -12.29 12.42
N VAL A 11 10.62 -12.06 13.73
CA VAL A 11 11.30 -10.86 14.24
C VAL A 11 12.76 -10.84 13.82
N ASN A 12 13.44 -11.97 13.82
CA ASN A 12 14.83 -12.08 13.40
C ASN A 12 14.98 -11.82 11.89
N LEU A 13 14.12 -12.39 11.07
CA LEU A 13 14.09 -12.13 9.62
C LEU A 13 13.86 -10.65 9.31
N PHE A 14 12.94 -10.00 10.05
CA PHE A 14 12.73 -8.56 9.91
C PHE A 14 14.00 -7.77 10.29
N ALA A 15 14.61 -8.08 11.42
CA ALA A 15 15.80 -7.38 11.90
C ALA A 15 16.98 -7.50 10.92
N GLU A 16 17.19 -8.68 10.35
CA GLU A 16 18.21 -8.93 9.33
C GLU A 16 17.92 -8.14 8.04
N SER A 17 16.67 -8.21 7.52
CA SER A 17 16.28 -7.45 6.34
C SER A 17 16.42 -5.95 6.55
N PHE A 18 15.98 -5.43 7.70
CA PHE A 18 16.10 -4.02 8.04
C PHE A 18 17.55 -3.56 8.13
N LYS A 19 18.43 -4.41 8.67
CA LYS A 19 19.88 -4.14 8.72
C LYS A 19 20.46 -4.03 7.32
N ILE A 20 20.17 -5.00 6.44
CA ILE A 20 20.66 -5.01 5.05
C ILE A 20 20.19 -3.73 4.32
N GLU A 21 18.93 -3.35 4.43
CA GLU A 21 18.38 -2.16 3.77
C GLU A 21 19.00 -0.86 4.33
N THR A 22 19.21 -0.79 5.64
CA THR A 22 19.84 0.40 6.26
C THR A 22 21.31 0.55 5.86
N GLU A 23 22.05 -0.55 5.79
CA GLU A 23 23.44 -0.56 5.34
C GLU A 23 23.58 -0.23 3.84
N ALA A 24 22.59 -0.64 3.02
CA ALA A 24 22.55 -0.35 1.58
C ALA A 24 22.08 1.07 1.25
N THR A 25 21.49 1.79 2.22
CA THR A 25 20.94 3.13 2.01
C THR A 25 21.97 4.23 2.36
N PRO A 26 22.60 4.89 1.38
CA PRO A 26 23.55 5.95 1.64
C PRO A 26 22.82 7.17 2.25
N ASN A 27 23.45 7.79 3.24
CA ASN A 27 22.97 8.99 3.92
C ASN A 27 21.59 8.81 4.62
N LEU A 28 21.32 7.62 5.14
CA LEU A 28 20.15 7.38 5.97
C LEU A 28 20.17 8.31 7.19
N VAL A 29 19.10 9.07 7.40
CA VAL A 29 18.93 9.97 8.54
C VAL A 29 17.73 9.53 9.35
N TYR A 30 17.94 9.23 10.61
CA TYR A 30 16.86 8.99 11.57
C TYR A 30 16.30 10.31 12.08
N LYS A 31 15.01 10.34 12.42
CA LYS A 31 14.40 11.48 13.11
C LYS A 31 14.98 11.60 14.53
N GLU A 32 14.81 12.77 15.15
CA GLU A 32 15.22 12.99 16.54
C GLU A 32 14.61 11.92 17.46
N GLY A 33 15.46 11.28 18.26
CA GLY A 33 15.05 10.18 19.15
C GLY A 33 14.90 8.80 18.49
N GLU A 34 15.10 8.70 17.17
CA GLU A 34 15.10 7.43 16.45
C GLU A 34 16.53 6.97 16.18
N ASN A 35 16.75 5.67 16.21
CA ASN A 35 17.95 4.97 15.78
C ASN A 35 17.58 3.53 15.37
N PHE A 36 18.56 2.76 14.93
CA PHE A 36 18.34 1.38 14.50
C PHE A 36 17.61 0.55 15.58
N ASP A 37 18.07 0.59 16.84
CA ASP A 37 17.51 -0.23 17.93
C ASP A 37 16.06 0.18 18.28
N THR A 38 15.79 1.49 18.33
CA THR A 38 14.43 1.98 18.60
C THR A 38 13.46 1.63 17.48
N MET A 39 13.93 1.59 16.23
CA MET A 39 13.11 1.17 15.08
C MET A 39 12.84 -0.33 15.10
N ILE A 40 13.83 -1.16 15.43
CA ILE A 40 13.63 -2.61 15.61
C ILE A 40 12.63 -2.87 16.75
N ALA A 41 12.79 -2.20 17.89
CA ALA A 41 11.88 -2.36 19.02
C ALA A 41 10.42 -1.93 18.68
N LEU A 42 10.25 -0.87 17.90
CA LEU A 42 8.92 -0.46 17.42
C LEU A 42 8.33 -1.50 16.45
N ALA A 43 9.11 -1.92 15.47
CA ALA A 43 8.67 -2.88 14.47
C ALA A 43 8.30 -4.24 15.09
N THR A 44 9.06 -4.71 16.08
CA THR A 44 8.71 -5.93 16.83
C THR A 44 7.33 -5.82 17.45
N ARG A 45 7.01 -4.70 18.12
CA ARG A 45 5.66 -4.50 18.68
C ARG A 45 4.57 -4.40 17.60
N MET A 46 4.90 -3.82 16.44
CA MET A 46 3.98 -3.75 15.30
C MET A 46 3.72 -5.12 14.69
N LEU A 47 4.75 -5.95 14.57
CA LEU A 47 4.63 -7.34 14.13
C LEU A 47 3.77 -8.15 15.12
N ASP A 48 3.95 -7.98 16.41
CA ASP A 48 3.12 -8.61 17.43
C ASP A 48 1.64 -8.23 17.26
N ALA A 49 1.34 -6.97 17.02
CA ALA A 49 -0.02 -6.51 16.78
C ALA A 49 -0.61 -7.09 15.49
N ALA A 50 0.19 -7.20 14.42
CA ALA A 50 -0.23 -7.81 13.17
C ALA A 50 -0.49 -9.31 13.32
N LEU A 51 0.40 -10.05 13.99
CA LEU A 51 0.26 -11.47 14.25
C LEU A 51 -0.94 -11.79 15.15
N ALA A 52 -1.22 -10.95 16.15
CA ALA A 52 -2.40 -11.10 16.99
C ALA A 52 -3.73 -10.89 16.23
N ASN A 53 -3.69 -10.14 15.12
CA ASN A 53 -4.85 -9.93 14.24
C ASN A 53 -5.00 -11.01 13.15
N TRP A 54 -4.01 -11.87 13.00
CA TRP A 54 -4.03 -12.94 12.01
C TRP A 54 -4.93 -14.09 12.48
N THR A 55 -5.64 -14.70 11.55
CA THR A 55 -6.52 -15.84 11.80
C THR A 55 -6.13 -17.01 10.91
N ASP A 56 -5.97 -18.20 11.51
CA ASP A 56 -5.47 -19.41 10.84
C ASP A 56 -6.46 -20.07 9.87
N TYR A 57 -7.72 -19.62 9.83
CA TYR A 57 -8.72 -20.21 8.94
C TYR A 57 -8.64 -19.72 7.49
N TYR A 58 -7.83 -18.71 7.20
CA TYR A 58 -7.59 -18.28 5.84
C TYR A 58 -6.70 -19.24 5.07
N THR A 59 -7.11 -19.57 3.85
CA THR A 59 -6.22 -20.27 2.92
C THR A 59 -5.48 -19.25 2.07
N ILE A 60 -4.15 -19.21 2.17
CA ILE A 60 -3.31 -18.33 1.35
C ILE A 60 -3.36 -18.79 -0.10
N LYS A 61 -3.67 -17.90 -1.02
CA LYS A 61 -3.72 -18.11 -2.48
C LYS A 61 -2.56 -17.47 -3.21
N GLY A 62 -2.03 -16.36 -2.70
CA GLY A 62 -0.90 -15.66 -3.29
C GLY A 62 -0.24 -14.72 -2.30
N VAL A 63 1.08 -14.58 -2.39
CA VAL A 63 1.91 -13.68 -1.59
C VAL A 63 2.80 -12.90 -2.56
N ALA A 64 2.88 -11.59 -2.41
CA ALA A 64 3.66 -10.70 -3.28
C ALA A 64 3.42 -11.02 -4.77
N GLN A 65 2.13 -11.20 -5.12
CA GLN A 65 1.76 -11.65 -6.45
C GLN A 65 1.64 -10.46 -7.40
N ALA A 66 2.57 -10.36 -8.34
CA ALA A 66 2.55 -9.33 -9.37
C ALA A 66 1.37 -9.54 -10.35
N PHE A 67 0.81 -8.43 -10.83
CA PHE A 67 -0.17 -8.43 -11.89
C PHE A 67 0.18 -7.45 -13.01
N ARG A 68 -0.33 -7.77 -14.19
CA ARG A 68 -0.30 -6.92 -15.38
C ARG A 68 -1.60 -7.06 -16.11
N ILE A 69 -2.30 -5.94 -16.33
CA ILE A 69 -3.57 -5.92 -17.05
C ILE A 69 -3.62 -4.75 -18.03
N ASP A 70 -4.33 -4.93 -19.12
CA ASP A 70 -4.64 -3.83 -20.03
C ASP A 70 -5.92 -3.12 -19.57
N VAL A 71 -5.88 -1.79 -19.55
CA VAL A 71 -7.03 -0.96 -19.23
C VAL A 71 -7.47 -0.25 -20.52
N PRO A 72 -8.74 -0.34 -20.92
CA PRO A 72 -9.22 0.30 -22.15
C PRO A 72 -8.86 1.79 -22.21
N GLY A 73 -8.18 2.20 -23.28
CA GLY A 73 -7.79 3.58 -23.52
C GLY A 73 -6.43 4.00 -22.93
N LEU A 74 -5.75 3.15 -22.18
CA LEU A 74 -4.37 3.39 -21.76
C LEU A 74 -3.37 2.86 -22.80
N ASP A 75 -2.30 3.62 -23.03
CA ASP A 75 -1.21 3.24 -23.94
C ASP A 75 -0.28 2.17 -23.35
N LYS A 76 -0.32 2.00 -22.03
CA LYS A 76 0.52 1.07 -21.29
C LYS A 76 -0.32 0.26 -20.30
N PRO A 77 0.09 -1.00 -20.05
CA PRO A 77 -0.60 -1.82 -19.07
C PRO A 77 -0.49 -1.22 -17.66
N LEU A 78 -1.50 -1.48 -16.86
CA LEU A 78 -1.45 -1.30 -15.42
C LEU A 78 -0.68 -2.47 -14.81
N ILE A 79 0.29 -2.16 -13.99
CA ILE A 79 1.10 -3.14 -13.26
C ILE A 79 1.02 -2.87 -11.77
N GLY A 80 1.11 -3.90 -10.98
CA GLY A 80 1.12 -3.81 -9.52
C GLY A 80 1.43 -5.16 -8.89
N GLU A 81 1.36 -5.20 -7.57
CA GLU A 81 1.60 -6.39 -6.78
C GLU A 81 0.61 -6.41 -5.61
N TYR A 82 -0.06 -7.56 -5.42
CA TYR A 82 -0.88 -7.79 -4.24
C TYR A 82 0.02 -8.23 -3.09
N ASP A 83 -0.09 -7.60 -1.92
CA ASP A 83 0.66 -8.05 -0.74
C ASP A 83 0.29 -9.50 -0.40
N LEU A 84 -1.02 -9.77 -0.33
CA LEU A 84 -1.53 -11.08 0.01
C LEU A 84 -2.92 -11.31 -0.60
N ILE A 85 -3.17 -12.53 -1.06
CA ILE A 85 -4.50 -13.00 -1.48
C ILE A 85 -4.85 -14.20 -0.63
N VAL A 86 -6.00 -14.14 0.03
CA VAL A 86 -6.53 -15.24 0.85
C VAL A 86 -7.91 -15.69 0.38
N GLN A 87 -8.26 -16.92 0.69
CA GLN A 87 -9.64 -17.41 0.60
C GLN A 87 -10.31 -17.18 1.96
N ASP A 88 -11.34 -16.34 1.97
CA ASP A 88 -12.18 -16.07 3.13
C ASP A 88 -13.58 -16.65 2.87
N GLY A 89 -13.82 -17.84 3.39
CA GLY A 89 -15.03 -18.58 3.06
C GLY A 89 -15.09 -18.95 1.57
N ARG A 90 -16.07 -18.40 0.85
CA ARG A 90 -16.25 -18.64 -0.60
C ARG A 90 -15.57 -17.61 -1.47
N ASP A 91 -15.22 -16.46 -0.90
CA ASP A 91 -14.72 -15.32 -1.64
C ASP A 91 -13.20 -15.19 -1.53
N ALA A 92 -12.58 -14.75 -2.60
CA ALA A 92 -11.21 -14.29 -2.53
C ALA A 92 -11.18 -12.92 -1.84
N CYS A 93 -10.19 -12.71 -0.98
CA CYS A 93 -9.95 -11.44 -0.31
C CYS A 93 -8.52 -10.98 -0.57
N ILE A 94 -8.37 -9.79 -1.13
CA ILE A 94 -7.07 -9.12 -1.23
C ILE A 94 -6.83 -8.43 0.10
N VAL A 95 -5.70 -8.73 0.72
CA VAL A 95 -5.24 -8.07 1.95
C VAL A 95 -4.06 -7.18 1.61
N ASP A 96 -4.12 -5.93 2.04
CA ASP A 96 -3.06 -4.94 1.86
C ASP A 96 -2.68 -4.36 3.22
N TRP A 97 -1.40 -4.48 3.57
CA TRP A 97 -0.90 -4.02 4.86
C TRP A 97 -0.49 -2.56 4.80
N LYS A 98 -0.97 -1.80 5.77
CA LYS A 98 -0.65 -0.39 5.90
C LYS A 98 -0.08 -0.07 7.27
N THR A 99 0.95 0.74 7.30
CA THR A 99 1.41 1.37 8.54
C THR A 99 0.89 2.80 8.61
N SER A 100 0.41 3.23 9.77
CA SER A 100 -0.17 4.57 9.96
C SER A 100 0.23 5.18 11.30
N MET A 101 0.39 6.49 11.35
CA MET A 101 0.66 7.21 12.62
C MET A 101 -0.56 7.23 13.55
N SER A 102 -1.74 7.00 13.03
CA SER A 102 -3.00 6.99 13.78
C SER A 102 -3.98 5.98 13.19
N ARG A 103 -5.04 5.67 13.93
CA ARG A 103 -6.16 4.87 13.43
C ARG A 103 -6.78 5.52 12.21
N TRP A 104 -7.24 4.70 11.28
CA TRP A 104 -7.96 5.20 10.12
C TRP A 104 -9.37 5.67 10.50
N PRO A 105 -9.82 6.80 9.97
CA PRO A 105 -11.21 7.24 10.15
C PRO A 105 -12.16 6.31 9.38
N ALA A 106 -13.39 6.23 9.86
CA ALA A 106 -14.45 5.47 9.20
C ALA A 106 -14.60 5.87 7.73
N GLY A 107 -14.84 4.89 6.87
CA GLY A 107 -15.04 5.08 5.43
C GLY A 107 -13.77 5.46 4.64
N LYS A 108 -12.58 5.44 5.26
CA LYS A 108 -11.33 5.68 4.50
C LYS A 108 -11.09 4.57 3.50
N ALA A 109 -11.26 3.31 3.89
CA ALA A 109 -11.12 2.16 3.00
C ALA A 109 -12.06 2.25 1.79
N ASP A 110 -13.29 2.73 1.97
CA ASP A 110 -14.29 2.84 0.90
C ASP A 110 -13.92 3.88 -0.17
N ARG A 111 -13.13 4.87 0.21
CA ARG A 111 -12.70 5.94 -0.70
C ARG A 111 -11.31 5.71 -1.29
N ASP A 112 -10.62 4.66 -0.89
CA ASP A 112 -9.26 4.40 -1.33
C ASP A 112 -9.23 3.88 -2.77
N LEU A 113 -8.49 4.58 -3.62
CA LEU A 113 -8.38 4.24 -5.05
C LEU A 113 -7.55 2.96 -5.27
N GLN A 114 -6.60 2.66 -4.37
CA GLN A 114 -5.79 1.45 -4.47
C GLN A 114 -6.68 0.20 -4.36
N ALA A 115 -7.63 0.18 -3.42
CA ALA A 115 -8.59 -0.92 -3.31
C ALA A 115 -9.40 -1.10 -4.60
N THR A 116 -9.79 0.01 -5.26
CA THR A 116 -10.51 -0.05 -6.54
C THR A 116 -9.61 -0.61 -7.65
N MET A 117 -8.39 -0.12 -7.75
CA MET A 117 -7.42 -0.56 -8.77
C MET A 117 -7.09 -2.06 -8.62
N PHE A 118 -6.83 -2.52 -7.41
CA PHE A 118 -6.50 -3.91 -7.14
C PHE A 118 -7.70 -4.84 -7.36
N SER A 119 -8.88 -4.47 -6.90
CA SER A 119 -10.10 -5.25 -7.15
C SER A 119 -10.43 -5.33 -8.65
N TYR A 120 -10.23 -4.24 -9.39
CA TYR A 120 -10.38 -4.20 -10.85
C TYR A 120 -9.39 -5.16 -11.52
N ALA A 121 -8.11 -5.10 -11.14
CA ALA A 121 -7.09 -5.97 -11.70
C ALA A 121 -7.40 -7.45 -11.43
N TYR A 122 -7.82 -7.77 -10.23
CA TYR A 122 -8.20 -9.13 -9.86
C TYR A 122 -9.41 -9.63 -10.66
N GLU A 123 -10.44 -8.79 -10.79
CA GLU A 123 -11.63 -9.13 -11.60
C GLU A 123 -11.27 -9.41 -13.06
N LYS A 124 -10.40 -8.60 -13.66
CA LYS A 124 -9.92 -8.80 -15.03
C LYS A 124 -9.15 -10.11 -15.21
N GLN A 125 -8.41 -10.54 -14.21
CA GLN A 125 -7.61 -11.78 -14.28
C GLN A 125 -8.41 -13.04 -13.94
N ASN A 126 -9.38 -12.94 -13.02
CA ASN A 126 -10.04 -14.09 -12.41
C ASN A 126 -11.55 -14.18 -12.71
N GLY A 127 -12.14 -13.15 -13.30
CA GLY A 127 -13.58 -13.10 -13.64
C GLY A 127 -14.51 -12.93 -12.44
N THR A 128 -13.97 -12.71 -11.23
CA THR A 128 -14.74 -12.51 -10.01
C THR A 128 -14.23 -11.30 -9.23
N VAL A 129 -15.15 -10.57 -8.60
CA VAL A 129 -14.80 -9.43 -7.77
C VAL A 129 -14.41 -9.92 -6.38
N PRO A 130 -13.21 -9.59 -5.88
CA PRO A 130 -12.76 -10.00 -4.56
C PRO A 130 -13.33 -9.07 -3.48
N LEU A 131 -13.35 -9.55 -2.24
CA LEU A 131 -13.33 -8.67 -1.09
C LEU A 131 -11.98 -7.96 -1.01
N PHE A 132 -11.95 -6.80 -0.39
CA PHE A 132 -10.71 -6.08 -0.13
C PHE A 132 -10.61 -5.71 1.34
N ARG A 133 -9.43 -5.93 1.93
CA ARG A 133 -9.16 -5.64 3.33
C ARG A 133 -7.84 -4.89 3.47
N PHE A 134 -7.87 -3.77 4.17
CA PHE A 134 -6.66 -3.14 4.69
C PHE A 134 -6.45 -3.59 6.13
N ASP A 135 -5.29 -4.17 6.41
CA ASP A 135 -4.83 -4.41 7.77
C ASP A 135 -3.90 -3.26 8.17
N VAL A 136 -4.39 -2.36 9.02
CA VAL A 136 -3.73 -1.11 9.37
C VAL A 136 -3.05 -1.23 10.73
N ILE A 137 -1.72 -1.20 10.72
CA ILE A 137 -0.88 -1.29 11.92
C ILE A 137 -0.45 0.12 12.33
N THR A 138 -0.76 0.53 13.56
CA THR A 138 -0.42 1.88 14.03
C THR A 138 1.01 1.96 14.55
N LYS A 139 1.76 3.01 14.11
CA LYS A 139 3.12 3.35 14.58
C LYS A 139 3.04 4.17 15.87
N THR A 140 2.55 3.58 16.94
CA THR A 140 2.40 4.24 18.25
C THR A 140 3.21 3.52 19.32
N LYS A 141 3.27 4.08 20.51
CA LYS A 141 3.92 3.42 21.67
C LYS A 141 3.30 2.04 21.93
N ASN A 142 1.99 1.94 21.75
CA ASN A 142 1.22 0.69 21.86
C ASN A 142 0.56 0.44 20.49
N PRO A 143 1.24 -0.24 19.55
CA PRO A 143 0.66 -0.54 18.25
C PRO A 143 -0.59 -1.39 18.35
N GLY A 144 -1.54 -1.14 17.47
CA GLY A 144 -2.70 -2.01 17.24
C GLY A 144 -2.82 -2.31 15.75
N CYS A 145 -3.48 -3.39 15.40
CA CYS A 145 -3.84 -3.73 14.04
C CYS A 145 -5.36 -3.74 13.90
N GLU A 146 -5.89 -3.03 12.93
CA GLU A 146 -7.32 -2.94 12.64
C GLU A 146 -7.58 -3.34 11.19
N SER A 147 -8.51 -4.26 10.97
CA SER A 147 -8.94 -4.68 9.64
C SER A 147 -10.09 -3.82 9.16
N HIS A 148 -9.91 -3.18 8.00
CA HIS A 148 -10.93 -2.36 7.33
C HIS A 148 -11.34 -3.03 6.03
N TYR A 149 -12.51 -3.66 6.03
CA TYR A 149 -13.07 -4.30 4.85
C TYR A 149 -13.77 -3.28 3.96
N THR A 150 -13.68 -3.51 2.66
CA THR A 150 -14.41 -2.76 1.65
C THR A 150 -14.67 -3.64 0.43
N SER A 151 -15.62 -3.28 -0.40
CA SER A 151 -15.93 -3.96 -1.66
C SER A 151 -16.02 -2.96 -2.79
N ARG A 152 -15.88 -3.44 -4.00
CA ARG A 152 -15.98 -2.64 -5.23
C ARG A 152 -16.98 -3.30 -6.19
N GLY A 153 -17.56 -2.49 -7.05
CA GLY A 153 -18.50 -2.97 -8.03
C GLY A 153 -18.31 -2.31 -9.40
N PHE A 154 -19.20 -2.62 -10.32
CA PHE A 154 -19.14 -2.15 -11.69
C PHE A 154 -18.97 -0.63 -11.82
N HIS A 155 -19.68 0.16 -11.02
CA HIS A 155 -19.59 1.63 -11.07
C HIS A 155 -18.23 2.15 -10.62
N ASP A 156 -17.62 1.50 -9.62
CA ASP A 156 -16.26 1.86 -9.14
C ASP A 156 -15.23 1.58 -10.25
N PHE A 157 -15.37 0.45 -10.94
CA PHE A 157 -14.48 0.07 -12.04
C PHE A 157 -14.60 1.03 -13.23
N ARG A 158 -15.82 1.40 -13.62
CA ARG A 158 -16.04 2.38 -14.68
C ARG A 158 -15.47 3.76 -14.33
N ARG A 159 -15.64 4.17 -13.07
CA ARG A 159 -15.04 5.40 -12.56
C ARG A 159 -13.51 5.32 -12.57
N PHE A 160 -12.95 4.19 -12.18
CA PHE A 160 -11.50 3.98 -12.22
C PHE A 160 -10.95 4.07 -13.65
N GLU A 161 -11.55 3.39 -14.61
CA GLU A 161 -11.17 3.48 -16.03
C GLU A 161 -11.21 4.93 -16.53
N ALA A 162 -12.25 5.68 -16.20
CA ALA A 162 -12.37 7.09 -16.59
C ALA A 162 -11.27 7.95 -15.95
N LEU A 163 -10.95 7.76 -14.68
CA LEU A 163 -9.88 8.49 -13.98
C LEU A 163 -8.51 8.16 -14.58
N ALA A 164 -8.23 6.88 -14.85
CA ALA A 164 -6.97 6.45 -15.44
C ALA A 164 -6.76 7.07 -16.83
N ASN A 165 -7.78 7.05 -17.68
CA ASN A 165 -7.74 7.69 -19.00
C ASN A 165 -7.51 9.20 -18.90
N ARG A 166 -8.18 9.92 -17.97
CA ARG A 166 -7.96 11.35 -17.75
C ARG A 166 -6.56 11.66 -17.25
N ALA A 167 -6.00 10.80 -16.39
CA ALA A 167 -4.61 10.94 -15.96
C ALA A 167 -3.64 10.75 -17.14
N GLN A 168 -3.86 9.75 -18.00
CA GLN A 168 -3.08 9.53 -19.21
C GLN A 168 -3.17 10.74 -20.16
N ASP A 169 -4.35 11.26 -20.39
CA ASP A 169 -4.56 12.48 -21.21
C ASP A 169 -3.77 13.68 -20.66
N ALA A 170 -3.79 13.87 -19.34
CA ALA A 170 -3.05 14.95 -18.68
C ALA A 170 -1.53 14.77 -18.84
N ILE A 171 -1.03 13.55 -18.67
CA ILE A 171 0.39 13.21 -18.87
C ILE A 171 0.80 13.48 -20.32
N ASN A 172 0.03 13.01 -21.30
CA ASN A 172 0.32 13.17 -22.72
C ASN A 172 0.33 14.67 -23.16
N LYS A 173 -0.50 15.48 -22.50
CA LYS A 173 -0.54 16.95 -22.72
C LYS A 173 0.49 17.70 -21.87
N GLY A 174 1.28 17.01 -21.06
CA GLY A 174 2.26 17.61 -20.13
C GLY A 174 1.61 18.48 -19.05
N VAL A 175 0.37 18.19 -18.66
CA VAL A 175 -0.35 18.88 -17.59
C VAL A 175 -0.03 18.20 -16.26
N PHE A 176 0.76 18.87 -15.44
CA PHE A 176 1.13 18.41 -14.10
C PHE A 176 0.70 19.47 -13.08
N LEU A 177 -0.36 19.18 -12.33
CA LEU A 177 -0.86 20.09 -11.30
C LEU A 177 -0.20 19.77 -9.96
N PRO A 178 0.38 20.78 -9.27
CA PRO A 178 0.94 20.57 -7.95
C PRO A 178 -0.18 20.32 -6.93
N ASN A 179 0.06 19.45 -5.98
CA ASN A 179 -0.84 19.27 -4.83
C ASN A 179 -0.26 20.00 -3.61
N GLU A 180 -0.29 21.34 -3.63
CA GLU A 180 0.33 22.18 -2.61
C GLU A 180 -0.31 22.05 -1.22
N THR A 181 -1.53 21.49 -1.13
CA THR A 181 -2.22 21.24 0.14
C THR A 181 -1.82 19.92 0.80
N SER A 182 -0.98 19.11 0.14
CA SER A 182 -0.51 17.85 0.69
C SER A 182 0.49 18.08 1.82
N PHE A 183 0.26 17.43 2.97
CA PHE A 183 1.24 17.41 4.08
C PHE A 183 2.60 16.83 3.64
N ALA A 184 2.62 15.94 2.65
CA ALA A 184 3.84 15.36 2.11
C ALA A 184 4.77 16.39 1.44
N CYS A 185 4.28 17.58 1.08
CA CYS A 185 5.10 18.66 0.53
C CYS A 185 6.14 19.20 1.52
N ASN A 186 5.91 19.06 2.82
CA ASN A 186 6.82 19.57 3.84
C ASN A 186 8.17 18.84 3.84
N GLU A 187 8.14 17.53 3.60
CA GLU A 187 9.33 16.66 3.57
C GLU A 187 9.64 16.14 2.15
N CYS A 188 9.06 16.76 1.11
CA CYS A 188 9.22 16.30 -0.28
C CYS A 188 10.62 16.63 -0.81
N PRO A 189 11.43 15.64 -1.21
CA PRO A 189 12.77 15.88 -1.75
C PRO A 189 12.75 16.60 -3.11
N TYR A 190 11.60 16.62 -3.78
CA TYR A 190 11.40 17.30 -5.06
C TYR A 190 10.77 18.69 -4.95
N ARG A 191 10.56 19.22 -3.74
CA ARG A 191 9.84 20.48 -3.49
C ARG A 191 10.37 21.64 -4.35
N ASP A 192 11.68 21.85 -4.35
CA ASP A 192 12.29 22.97 -5.10
C ASP A 192 12.21 22.75 -6.62
N ARG A 193 12.39 21.51 -7.08
CA ARG A 193 12.23 21.17 -8.51
C ARG A 193 10.79 21.34 -8.95
N CYS A 194 9.82 20.93 -8.14
CA CYS A 194 8.41 21.12 -8.41
C CYS A 194 8.06 22.60 -8.55
N ARG A 195 8.50 23.45 -7.62
CA ARG A 195 8.31 24.92 -7.68
C ARG A 195 8.96 25.54 -8.92
N GLN A 196 10.23 25.20 -9.22
CA GLN A 196 10.93 25.69 -10.40
C GLN A 196 10.27 25.27 -11.70
N TRP A 197 9.75 24.03 -11.77
CA TRP A 197 9.02 23.54 -12.93
C TRP A 197 7.80 24.40 -13.23
N HIS A 198 6.99 24.71 -12.23
CA HIS A 198 5.79 25.51 -12.39
C HIS A 198 6.11 26.96 -12.73
N LEU A 199 7.10 27.57 -12.10
CA LEU A 199 7.52 28.94 -12.39
C LEU A 199 8.05 29.16 -13.82
N LYS A 200 8.75 28.17 -14.37
CA LYS A 200 9.31 28.29 -15.75
C LYS A 200 8.24 28.21 -16.85
N ARG A 201 7.08 27.63 -16.58
CA ARG A 201 6.00 27.48 -17.56
C ARG A 201 5.09 28.71 -17.67
N TRP A 202 5.19 29.67 -16.76
CA TRP A 202 4.41 30.91 -16.75
C TRP A 202 5.19 32.11 -17.27
N ARG A 203 6.40 31.88 -17.76
CA ARG A 203 7.24 32.87 -18.50
C ARG A 203 7.28 32.48 -19.97
#